data_204980f4957f15aadfa5946ad24b16a4
#
_entry.id   204980f4957f15aadfa5946ad24b16a4
#
_cell.length_a   1.000
_cell.length_b   1.000
_cell.length_c   1.000
_cell.angle_alpha   90.00
_cell.angle_beta   90.00
_cell.angle_gamma   90.00
#
_symmetry.space_group_name_H-M   'P 1'
#
loop_
_entity.id
_entity.type
_entity.pdbx_description
1 polymer ?
#
loop_
_entity_poly.entity_id
_entity_poly.type
_entity_poly.pdbx_seq_one_letter_code
_entity_poly.pdbx_strand_id
1 'polypeptide(L)'
;MHRNAFAFSRLLIVQQIIEGIDESISDFASYIPIGNVTKKLTLWQNQGAKISYLSSHLTLENVKKDEIVLKKFKFPKGTIFYRQKEEDWNLPIEKVKPDIIIEDDCESIGGKYQMTFPNLKPELQSKITSIVVKEFAGIDHLPDDINDLKDFATEL
;
A
#
# COMPACT_ATOMS: atom_id res chain seq x y z
N MET A 1 19.30 -10.47 -20.78
CA MET A 1 18.69 -10.42 -20.17
C MET A 1 17.90 -9.59 -19.99
N HIS A 2 17.39 -9.83 -19.81
CA HIS A 2 16.61 -9.44 -19.47
C HIS A 2 16.22 -8.60 -18.88
N ARG A 3 15.89 -7.89 -19.08
CA ARG A 3 15.61 -7.38 -18.49
C ARG A 3 14.82 -7.14 -17.79
N ASN A 4 14.98 -6.71 -17.79
CA ASN A 4 14.32 -6.95 -16.55
C ASN A 4 13.24 -5.92 -16.31
N ALA A 5 12.02 -6.21 -16.79
CA ALA A 5 10.87 -5.31 -16.70
C ALA A 5 10.53 -4.97 -15.24
N PHE A 6 10.88 -5.87 -14.30
CA PHE A 6 10.53 -5.68 -12.89
C PHE A 6 11.44 -4.72 -12.15
N ALA A 7 12.62 -4.39 -12.71
CA ALA A 7 13.50 -3.40 -12.12
C ALA A 7 12.85 -2.03 -12.00
N PHE A 8 11.76 -1.78 -12.73
CA PHE A 8 11.05 -0.51 -12.73
C PHE A 8 9.65 -0.60 -12.16
N SER A 9 9.33 -1.71 -11.50
CA SER A 9 8.01 -1.89 -10.90
C SER A 9 7.74 -0.85 -9.82
N ARG A 10 6.61 -0.17 -9.95
CA ARG A 10 6.13 0.79 -8.97
C ARG A 10 5.07 0.13 -8.12
N LEU A 11 5.38 -0.04 -6.85
CA LEU A 11 4.46 -0.63 -5.88
C LEU A 11 3.78 0.48 -5.10
N LEU A 12 2.48 0.43 -5.04
CA LEU A 12 1.71 1.29 -4.16
C LEU A 12 1.16 0.45 -3.03
N ILE A 13 1.58 0.77 -1.82
CA ILE A 13 1.10 0.09 -0.62
C ILE A 13 0.00 0.95 -0.01
N VAL A 14 -1.19 0.40 0.07
CA VAL A 14 -2.35 1.10 0.58
C VAL A 14 -2.70 0.55 1.95
N GLN A 15 -2.64 1.42 2.95
CA GLN A 15 -3.16 1.17 4.30
C GLN A 15 -2.78 -0.17 4.95
N GLN A 16 -3.03 -0.27 6.25
CA GLN A 16 -2.99 -1.54 7.00
C GLN A 16 -1.65 -2.26 6.99
N ILE A 17 -0.56 -1.52 6.80
CA ILE A 17 0.80 -2.03 7.06
C ILE A 17 1.24 -1.68 8.48
N ILE A 18 0.51 -0.81 9.15
CA ILE A 18 0.72 -0.42 10.55
C ILE A 18 -0.60 -0.50 11.29
N GLU A 19 -0.55 -0.75 12.59
CA GLU A 19 -1.75 -0.88 13.43
C GLU A 19 -1.53 -0.32 14.83
N GLY A 20 -2.62 0.02 15.49
CA GLY A 20 -2.59 0.39 16.90
C GLY A 20 -2.28 -0.81 17.78
N ILE A 21 -1.56 -0.59 18.87
CA ILE A 21 -1.25 -1.65 19.85
C ILE A 21 -2.53 -2.10 20.56
N ASP A 22 -3.45 -1.17 20.75
CA ASP A 22 -4.68 -1.38 21.51
C ASP A 22 -5.79 -0.54 20.88
N GLU A 23 -7.00 -1.09 20.78
CA GLU A 23 -8.16 -0.39 20.20
C GLU A 23 -8.48 0.92 20.91
N SER A 24 -8.11 1.05 22.19
CA SER A 24 -8.35 2.28 22.95
C SER A 24 -7.41 3.43 22.54
N ILE A 25 -6.34 3.11 21.78
CA ILE A 25 -5.35 4.11 21.39
C ILE A 25 -5.79 4.78 20.09
N SER A 26 -6.04 6.08 20.18
CA SER A 26 -6.40 6.91 19.03
C SER A 26 -5.24 7.72 18.45
N ASP A 27 -4.05 7.61 19.04
CA ASP A 27 -2.88 8.32 18.55
C ASP A 27 -2.20 7.53 17.43
N PHE A 28 -2.37 7.99 16.20
CA PHE A 28 -1.82 7.33 15.02
C PHE A 28 -0.29 7.29 15.03
N ALA A 29 0.38 8.23 15.71
CA ALA A 29 1.84 8.23 15.82
C ALA A 29 2.37 7.09 16.71
N SER A 30 1.50 6.43 17.48
CA SER A 30 1.87 5.27 18.30
C SER A 30 1.69 3.93 17.59
N TYR A 31 1.29 3.93 16.34
CA TYR A 31 1.08 2.71 15.57
C TYR A 31 2.38 1.94 15.37
N ILE A 32 2.26 0.64 15.17
CA ILE A 32 3.38 -0.27 14.96
C ILE A 32 3.21 -1.03 13.65
N PRO A 33 4.29 -1.57 13.07
CA PRO A 33 4.20 -2.37 11.86
C PRO A 33 3.40 -3.66 12.07
N ILE A 34 2.70 -4.10 11.03
CA ILE A 34 2.04 -5.40 11.03
C ILE A 34 3.06 -6.44 10.56
N GLY A 35 3.36 -7.42 11.42
CA GLY A 35 4.31 -8.49 11.07
C GLY A 35 5.68 -7.97 10.66
N ASN A 36 6.27 -8.60 9.66
CA ASN A 36 7.59 -8.25 9.12
C ASN A 36 7.50 -7.36 7.89
N VAL A 37 6.52 -6.49 7.82
CA VAL A 37 6.26 -5.65 6.64
C VAL A 37 7.48 -4.84 6.22
N THR A 38 8.20 -4.26 7.16
CA THR A 38 9.39 -3.44 6.84
C THR A 38 10.46 -4.27 6.13
N LYS A 39 10.69 -5.48 6.61
CA LYS A 39 11.65 -6.40 6.00
C LYS A 39 11.23 -6.78 4.58
N LYS A 40 9.96 -7.10 4.38
CA LYS A 40 9.42 -7.46 3.07
C LYS A 40 9.53 -6.31 2.07
N LEU A 41 9.13 -5.12 2.46
CA LEU A 41 9.20 -3.94 1.59
C LEU A 41 10.65 -3.59 1.24
N THR A 42 11.56 -3.69 2.22
CA THR A 42 12.98 -3.44 1.99
C THR A 42 13.56 -4.46 1.02
N LEU A 43 13.17 -5.72 1.16
CA LEU A 43 13.60 -6.78 0.25
C LEU A 43 13.18 -6.48 -1.19
N TRP A 44 11.93 -6.08 -1.40
CA TRP A 44 11.45 -5.71 -2.72
C TRP A 44 12.15 -4.47 -3.26
N GLN A 45 12.38 -3.47 -2.42
CA GLN A 45 13.10 -2.26 -2.84
C GLN A 45 14.51 -2.60 -3.30
N ASN A 46 15.20 -3.50 -2.60
CA ASN A 46 16.53 -3.95 -2.99
C ASN A 46 16.54 -4.72 -4.32
N GLN A 47 15.39 -5.25 -4.72
CA GLN A 47 15.23 -5.93 -6.01
C GLN A 47 14.82 -4.95 -7.13
N GLY A 48 14.73 -3.66 -6.83
CA GLY A 48 14.43 -2.64 -7.83
C GLY A 48 13.03 -2.03 -7.76
N ALA A 49 12.21 -2.44 -6.80
CA ALA A 49 10.88 -1.86 -6.66
C ALA A 49 10.95 -0.42 -6.17
N LYS A 50 10.14 0.43 -6.74
CA LYS A 50 9.91 1.77 -6.23
C LYS A 50 8.67 1.76 -5.36
N ILE A 51 8.86 2.00 -4.07
CA ILE A 51 7.78 1.94 -3.09
C ILE A 51 7.14 3.31 -2.92
N SER A 52 5.82 3.34 -2.94
CA SER A 52 5.04 4.51 -2.55
C SER A 52 3.93 4.04 -1.61
N TYR A 53 3.40 4.94 -0.84
CA TYR A 53 2.36 4.65 0.15
C TYR A 53 1.12 5.49 -0.13
N LEU A 54 -0.04 4.92 0.09
CA LEU A 54 -1.30 5.66 0.04
C LEU A 54 -1.97 5.60 1.40
N SER A 55 -2.05 6.75 2.05
CA SER A 55 -2.70 6.86 3.36
C SER A 55 -4.22 6.98 3.20
N SER A 56 -4.95 6.37 4.12
CA SER A 56 -6.40 6.51 4.21
C SER A 56 -6.82 7.80 4.89
N HIS A 57 -5.89 8.46 5.56
CA HIS A 57 -6.20 9.72 6.24
C HIS A 57 -6.45 10.83 5.23
N LEU A 58 -7.40 11.70 5.56
CA LEU A 58 -7.83 12.78 4.67
C LEU A 58 -7.21 14.13 5.00
N THR A 59 -6.45 14.22 6.09
CA THR A 59 -5.83 15.47 6.52
C THR A 59 -4.32 15.33 6.56
N LEU A 60 -3.62 16.40 6.23
CA LEU A 60 -2.16 16.42 6.30
C LEU A 60 -1.65 16.13 7.71
N GLU A 61 -2.36 16.58 8.72
CA GLU A 61 -1.99 16.34 10.11
C GLU A 61 -1.88 14.83 10.40
N ASN A 62 -2.89 14.05 10.01
CA ASN A 62 -2.88 12.61 10.25
C ASN A 62 -1.90 11.89 9.33
N VAL A 63 -1.73 12.36 8.10
CA VAL A 63 -0.72 11.80 7.17
C VAL A 63 0.68 11.98 7.75
N LYS A 64 0.97 13.10 8.40
CA LYS A 64 2.26 13.31 9.06
C LYS A 64 2.49 12.33 10.21
N LYS A 65 1.45 11.89 10.87
CA LYS A 65 1.57 10.84 11.91
C LYS A 65 1.97 9.51 11.30
N ASP A 66 1.43 9.16 10.14
CA ASP A 66 1.88 7.98 9.40
C ASP A 66 3.37 8.09 9.06
N GLU A 67 3.80 9.25 8.60
CA GLU A 67 5.20 9.49 8.26
C GLU A 67 6.14 9.27 9.45
N ILE A 68 5.72 9.71 10.65
CA ILE A 68 6.47 9.48 11.88
C ILE A 68 6.67 7.98 12.12
N VAL A 69 5.60 7.19 11.97
CA VAL A 69 5.67 5.74 12.16
C VAL A 69 6.59 5.09 11.14
N LEU A 70 6.46 5.46 9.88
CA LEU A 70 7.29 4.89 8.81
C LEU A 70 8.77 5.17 9.04
N LYS A 71 9.11 6.38 9.50
CA LYS A 71 10.49 6.72 9.83
C LYS A 71 11.00 5.99 11.05
N LYS A 72 10.18 5.91 12.10
CA LYS A 72 10.55 5.27 13.35
C LYS A 72 10.93 3.80 13.15
N PHE A 73 10.19 3.10 12.31
CA PHE A 73 10.42 1.68 12.05
C PHE A 73 11.23 1.41 10.80
N LYS A 74 11.84 2.45 10.23
CA LYS A 74 12.76 2.33 9.09
C LYS A 74 12.14 1.68 7.85
N PHE A 75 10.90 2.04 7.56
CA PHE A 75 10.28 1.63 6.30
C PHE A 75 11.08 2.19 5.11
N PRO A 76 11.10 1.50 3.96
CA PRO A 76 11.72 2.05 2.76
C PRO A 76 11.21 3.45 2.45
N LYS A 77 12.10 4.32 2.01
CA LYS A 77 11.71 5.66 1.62
C LYS A 77 10.76 5.62 0.45
N GLY A 78 9.71 6.42 0.52
CA GLY A 78 8.74 6.54 -0.54
C GLY A 78 7.81 7.72 -0.23
N THR A 79 7.22 8.26 -1.27
CA THR A 79 6.26 9.34 -1.11
C THR A 79 4.98 8.79 -0.52
N ILE A 80 4.41 9.51 0.44
CA ILE A 80 3.10 9.20 0.98
C ILE A 80 2.08 10.05 0.24
N PHE A 81 1.19 9.39 -0.49
CA PHE A 81 0.08 10.04 -1.16
C PHE A 81 -1.17 9.91 -0.30
N TYR A 82 -2.09 10.82 -0.47
CA TYR A 82 -3.39 10.75 0.18
C TYR A 82 -4.39 11.51 -0.67
N ARG A 83 -5.66 11.13 -0.57
CA ARG A 83 -6.71 11.91 -1.23
C ARG A 83 -7.31 12.86 -0.21
N GLN A 84 -7.60 14.06 -0.66
CA GLN A 84 -8.30 15.02 0.17
C GLN A 84 -9.81 14.66 0.21
N LYS A 85 -10.51 15.21 1.17
CA LYS A 85 -11.94 14.99 1.30
C LYS A 85 -12.64 15.30 -0.04
N GLU A 86 -13.50 14.39 -0.46
CA GLU A 86 -14.27 14.48 -1.71
C GLU A 86 -13.47 14.26 -3.00
N GLU A 87 -12.15 14.07 -2.93
CA GLU A 87 -11.39 13.64 -4.10
C GLU A 87 -11.65 12.16 -4.36
N ASP A 88 -11.63 11.78 -5.63
CA ASP A 88 -11.79 10.39 -5.98
C ASP A 88 -10.43 9.66 -5.97
N TRP A 89 -10.48 8.33 -5.92
CA TRP A 89 -9.28 7.49 -5.84
C TRP A 89 -8.39 7.60 -7.07
N ASN A 90 -8.95 7.98 -8.24
CA ASN A 90 -8.17 8.07 -9.47
C ASN A 90 -7.07 9.14 -9.38
N LEU A 91 -7.31 10.21 -8.63
CA LEU A 91 -6.37 11.34 -8.59
C LEU A 91 -5.00 10.96 -8.04
N PRO A 92 -4.86 10.35 -6.84
CA PRO A 92 -3.55 9.91 -6.39
C PRO A 92 -2.96 8.81 -7.27
N ILE A 93 -3.77 7.93 -7.82
CA ILE A 93 -3.29 6.84 -8.67
C ILE A 93 -2.71 7.36 -9.99
N GLU A 94 -3.32 8.37 -10.56
CA GLU A 94 -2.80 9.02 -11.77
C GLU A 94 -1.44 9.69 -11.52
N LYS A 95 -1.22 10.16 -10.30
CA LYS A 95 0.08 10.73 -9.91
C LYS A 95 1.15 9.67 -9.71
N VAL A 96 0.82 8.59 -9.04
CA VAL A 96 1.77 7.52 -8.71
C VAL A 96 2.08 6.66 -9.92
N LYS A 97 1.07 6.33 -10.72
CA LYS A 97 1.15 5.39 -11.84
C LYS A 97 1.75 4.05 -11.42
N PRO A 98 1.15 3.37 -10.43
CA PRO A 98 1.70 2.11 -9.95
C PRO A 98 1.50 0.99 -10.97
N ASP A 99 2.40 0.02 -10.95
CA ASP A 99 2.23 -1.22 -11.69
C ASP A 99 1.46 -2.24 -10.85
N ILE A 100 1.63 -2.17 -9.53
CA ILE A 100 1.02 -3.08 -8.57
C ILE A 100 0.47 -2.26 -7.40
N ILE A 101 -0.77 -2.54 -7.03
CA ILE A 101 -1.38 -2.02 -5.80
C ILE A 101 -1.55 -3.17 -4.83
N ILE A 102 -1.05 -3.01 -3.62
CA ILE A 102 -1.26 -3.97 -2.53
C ILE A 102 -2.10 -3.26 -1.48
N GLU A 103 -3.29 -3.78 -1.20
CA GLU A 103 -4.20 -3.19 -0.22
C GLU A 103 -4.96 -4.27 0.54
N ASP A 104 -5.50 -3.91 1.69
CA ASP A 104 -6.38 -4.81 2.43
C ASP A 104 -7.81 -4.77 1.90
N ASP A 105 -8.61 -5.77 2.29
CA ASP A 105 -9.97 -5.92 1.79
C ASP A 105 -10.98 -4.96 2.41
N CYS A 106 -10.58 -4.18 3.40
CA CYS A 106 -11.44 -3.20 4.09
C CYS A 106 -12.74 -3.82 4.64
N GLU A 107 -12.74 -5.09 4.95
CA GLU A 107 -13.95 -5.84 5.34
C GLU A 107 -14.72 -5.16 6.49
N SER A 108 -14.01 -4.67 7.50
CA SER A 108 -14.64 -4.08 8.69
C SER A 108 -15.30 -2.72 8.43
N ILE A 109 -14.97 -2.06 7.31
CA ILE A 109 -15.46 -0.70 7.04
C ILE A 109 -16.27 -0.57 5.75
N GLY A 110 -16.63 -1.68 5.12
CA GLY A 110 -17.48 -1.65 3.93
C GLY A 110 -16.99 -2.42 2.72
N GLY A 111 -15.83 -3.08 2.81
CA GLY A 111 -15.32 -3.91 1.72
C GLY A 111 -14.93 -3.12 0.48
N LYS A 112 -15.32 -3.60 -0.69
CA LYS A 112 -14.94 -3.01 -1.98
C LYS A 112 -15.22 -1.52 -2.12
N TYR A 113 -16.25 -1.02 -1.46
CA TYR A 113 -16.59 0.40 -1.53
C TYR A 113 -15.55 1.30 -0.88
N GLN A 114 -14.73 0.75 0.00
CA GLN A 114 -13.69 1.49 0.71
C GLN A 114 -12.29 1.22 0.17
N MET A 115 -12.15 0.27 -0.73
CA MET A 115 -10.86 -0.07 -1.35
C MET A 115 -10.53 0.91 -2.47
N THR A 116 -9.26 0.92 -2.86
CA THR A 116 -8.77 1.80 -3.92
C THR A 116 -9.03 1.22 -5.31
N PHE A 117 -8.50 0.03 -5.59
CA PHE A 117 -8.54 -0.53 -6.94
C PHE A 117 -9.94 -0.70 -7.52
N PRO A 118 -10.93 -1.28 -6.78
CA PRO A 118 -12.27 -1.45 -7.34
C PRO A 118 -12.98 -0.15 -7.72
N ASN A 119 -12.51 0.97 -7.17
CA ASN A 119 -13.13 2.29 -7.41
C ASN A 119 -12.39 3.11 -8.46
N LEU A 120 -11.39 2.53 -9.12
CA LEU A 120 -10.68 3.20 -10.20
C LEU A 120 -11.43 3.06 -11.52
N LYS A 121 -11.23 4.02 -12.43
CA LYS A 121 -11.76 3.88 -13.79
C LYS A 121 -11.13 2.68 -14.52
N PRO A 122 -11.87 2.08 -15.45
CA PRO A 122 -11.38 0.91 -16.18
C PRO A 122 -10.03 1.08 -16.86
N GLU A 123 -9.72 2.27 -17.37
CA GLU A 123 -8.45 2.54 -18.03
C GLU A 123 -7.27 2.37 -17.08
N LEU A 124 -7.45 2.78 -15.83
CA LEU A 124 -6.41 2.60 -14.80
C LEU A 124 -6.34 1.15 -14.36
N GLN A 125 -7.48 0.53 -14.12
CA GLN A 125 -7.53 -0.88 -13.71
C GLN A 125 -6.80 -1.80 -14.69
N SER A 126 -6.93 -1.53 -15.98
CA SER A 126 -6.32 -2.38 -17.02
C SER A 126 -4.79 -2.37 -16.99
N LYS A 127 -4.19 -1.38 -16.36
CA LYS A 127 -2.72 -1.21 -16.31
C LYS A 127 -2.11 -1.65 -15.00
N ILE A 128 -2.93 -2.04 -14.03
CA ILE A 128 -2.50 -2.26 -12.65
C ILE A 128 -2.80 -3.69 -12.23
N THR A 129 -1.83 -4.33 -11.60
CA THR A 129 -2.06 -5.60 -10.92
C THR A 129 -2.54 -5.32 -9.51
N SER A 130 -3.71 -5.85 -9.16
CA SER A 130 -4.30 -5.68 -7.83
C SER A 130 -4.01 -6.91 -6.97
N ILE A 131 -3.42 -6.69 -5.81
CA ILE A 131 -3.20 -7.73 -4.81
C ILE A 131 -3.94 -7.31 -3.56
N VAL A 132 -4.91 -8.11 -3.15
CA VAL A 132 -5.72 -7.84 -1.97
C VAL A 132 -5.32 -8.81 -0.86
N VAL A 133 -5.01 -8.26 0.30
CA VAL A 133 -4.70 -9.06 1.48
C VAL A 133 -5.83 -8.91 2.50
N LYS A 134 -5.92 -9.87 3.40
CA LYS A 134 -6.93 -9.79 4.44
C LYS A 134 -6.59 -8.67 5.42
N GLU A 135 -7.60 -7.95 5.84
CA GLU A 135 -7.48 -6.88 6.82
C GLU A 135 -6.73 -7.35 8.07
N PHE A 136 -5.77 -6.56 8.52
CA PHE A 136 -4.88 -6.81 9.66
C PHE A 136 -3.95 -8.02 9.53
N ALA A 137 -3.99 -8.75 8.42
CA ALA A 137 -3.13 -9.92 8.24
C ALA A 137 -1.71 -9.57 7.76
N GLY A 138 -1.53 -8.40 7.18
CA GLY A 138 -0.23 -7.97 6.66
C GLY A 138 0.15 -8.63 5.35
N ILE A 139 1.42 -8.54 4.99
CA ILE A 139 1.92 -8.97 3.69
C ILE A 139 3.01 -10.05 3.76
N ASP A 140 3.24 -10.60 4.94
CA ASP A 140 4.33 -11.57 5.13
C ASP A 140 4.18 -12.82 4.26
N HIS A 141 2.95 -13.19 3.92
CA HIS A 141 2.66 -14.36 3.10
C HIS A 141 2.91 -14.16 1.61
N LEU A 142 3.11 -12.91 1.17
CA LEU A 142 3.41 -12.63 -0.23
C LEU A 142 4.84 -13.07 -0.56
N PRO A 143 5.13 -13.37 -1.84
CA PRO A 143 6.45 -13.89 -2.20
C PRO A 143 7.58 -12.89 -1.96
N ASP A 144 8.76 -13.41 -1.61
CA ASP A 144 9.94 -12.58 -1.43
C ASP A 144 10.48 -12.08 -2.77
N ASP A 145 10.34 -12.87 -3.84
CA ASP A 145 10.77 -12.47 -5.17
C ASP A 145 9.71 -11.57 -5.80
N ILE A 146 10.09 -10.33 -6.10
CA ILE A 146 9.17 -9.37 -6.68
C ILE A 146 8.59 -9.84 -8.03
N ASN A 147 9.32 -10.67 -8.75
CA ASN A 147 8.83 -11.21 -10.04
C ASN A 147 7.62 -12.12 -9.87
N ASP A 148 7.45 -12.69 -8.68
CA ASP A 148 6.33 -13.59 -8.40
C ASP A 148 5.09 -12.87 -7.90
N LEU A 149 5.17 -11.57 -7.64
CA LEU A 149 4.03 -10.81 -7.12
C LEU A 149 2.81 -10.85 -8.03
N LYS A 150 3.01 -10.79 -9.34
CA LYS A 150 1.88 -10.76 -10.28
C LYS A 150 1.06 -12.05 -10.25
N ASP A 151 1.67 -13.15 -9.80
CA ASP A 151 0.96 -14.43 -9.69
C ASP A 151 -0.08 -14.39 -8.54
N PHE A 152 0.00 -13.37 -7.70
CA PHE A 152 -0.92 -13.17 -6.59
C PHE A 152 -2.02 -12.17 -6.91
N ALA A 153 -2.17 -11.79 -8.18
CA ALA A 153 -3.24 -10.88 -8.59
C ALA A 153 -4.59 -11.41 -8.13
N THR A 154 -5.37 -10.54 -7.53
CA THR A 154 -6.68 -10.87 -7.00
C THR A 154 -7.76 -10.44 -7.98
N GLU A 155 -8.65 -11.35 -8.33
CA GLU A 155 -9.82 -11.03 -9.15
C GLU A 155 -10.89 -10.40 -8.25
N LEU A 156 -11.41 -9.28 -8.69
CA LEU A 156 -12.42 -8.53 -7.92
C LEU A 156 -13.74 -8.40 -8.67
#